data_71a9228576787e394846c64f4b468912
#
_entry.id   71a9228576787e394846c64f4b468912
#
_cell.length_a   1.000
_cell.length_b   1.000
_cell.length_c   1.000
_cell.angle_alpha   90.00
_cell.angle_beta   90.00
_cell.angle_gamma   90.00
#
_symmetry.space_group_name_H-M   'P 1'
#
loop_
_entity.id
_entity.type
_entity.pdbx_description
1 polymer ?
#
loop_
_entity_poly.entity_id
_entity_poly.type
_entity_poly.pdbx_seq_one_letter_code
_entity_poly.pdbx_strand_id
1 'polypeptide(L)'
;DDPDVFRKQFEKKVTKVMKRDGYRIEELSHELLMKFTIDTLGRCVDVQYPDSLGGVRFNPTQRSRELLNTALSELNPFTPAYKDGRKIPYVRKMLINMNFLPGAFVKPTFRGKKDGLMAFREYLNRNLVYDTKLYEAGVYGTVRVEFYIEPDGTITLVGASESPHPALTEHVQKLILDTSGQWTPLLEMGHPCRYLISFPVNFDPG
;
A
#
# COMPACT_ATOMS: atom_id res chain seq x y z
N ASP A 1 1.41 -22.47 -19.48
CA ASP A 1 1.40 -22.21 -18.03
C ASP A 1 0.31 -21.16 -17.74
N ASP A 2 -0.49 -21.44 -16.71
CA ASP A 2 -1.48 -20.49 -16.20
C ASP A 2 -0.79 -19.19 -15.81
N PRO A 3 -1.22 -18.01 -16.34
CA PRO A 3 -0.61 -16.72 -16.02
C PRO A 3 -0.54 -16.43 -14.53
N ASP A 4 -1.53 -16.85 -13.75
CA ASP A 4 -1.61 -16.60 -12.31
C ASP A 4 -0.64 -17.52 -11.53
N VAL A 5 -0.43 -18.75 -11.96
CA VAL A 5 0.56 -19.66 -11.37
C VAL A 5 1.96 -19.12 -11.58
N PHE A 6 2.26 -18.67 -12.80
CA PHE A 6 3.55 -18.06 -13.09
C PHE A 6 3.76 -16.79 -12.24
N ARG A 7 2.76 -15.89 -12.17
CA ARG A 7 2.85 -14.66 -11.39
C ARG A 7 3.20 -14.96 -9.94
N LYS A 8 2.48 -15.86 -9.29
CA LYS A 8 2.73 -16.24 -7.88
C LYS A 8 4.13 -16.82 -7.67
N GLN A 9 4.61 -17.66 -8.58
CA GLN A 9 5.97 -18.21 -8.51
C GLN A 9 7.02 -17.13 -8.67
N PHE A 10 6.80 -16.19 -9.61
CA PHE A 10 7.70 -15.06 -9.85
C PHE A 10 7.76 -14.11 -8.65
N GLU A 11 6.64 -13.67 -8.11
CA GLU A 11 6.56 -12.80 -6.93
C GLU A 11 7.25 -13.43 -5.71
N LYS A 12 7.04 -14.73 -5.50
CA LYS A 12 7.74 -15.49 -4.44
C LYS A 12 9.25 -15.51 -4.66
N LYS A 13 9.70 -15.69 -5.90
CA LYS A 13 11.12 -15.69 -6.26
C LYS A 13 11.72 -14.31 -6.08
N VAL A 14 11.07 -13.24 -6.56
CA VAL A 14 11.50 -11.84 -6.38
C VAL A 14 11.66 -11.53 -4.90
N THR A 15 10.68 -11.88 -4.06
CA THR A 15 10.76 -11.68 -2.61
C THR A 15 11.97 -12.42 -1.98
N LYS A 16 12.25 -13.64 -2.46
CA LYS A 16 13.40 -14.43 -1.96
C LYS A 16 14.73 -13.80 -2.36
N VAL A 17 14.87 -13.38 -3.61
CA VAL A 17 16.09 -12.71 -4.12
C VAL A 17 16.30 -11.38 -3.41
N MET A 18 15.22 -10.57 -3.26
CA MET A 18 15.27 -9.30 -2.52
C MET A 18 15.91 -9.48 -1.13
N LYS A 19 15.41 -10.45 -0.36
CA LYS A 19 15.90 -10.71 1.00
C LYS A 19 17.33 -11.26 1.03
N ARG A 20 17.65 -12.18 0.11
CA ARG A 20 18.98 -12.82 0.04
C ARG A 20 20.07 -11.81 -0.32
N ASP A 21 19.80 -10.95 -1.30
CA ASP A 21 20.79 -10.06 -1.90
C ASP A 21 20.75 -8.64 -1.32
N GLY A 22 19.91 -8.42 -0.29
CA GLY A 22 19.87 -7.18 0.49
C GLY A 22 19.31 -5.96 -0.26
N TYR A 23 18.37 -6.15 -1.19
CA TYR A 23 17.70 -5.03 -1.85
C TYR A 23 16.82 -4.27 -0.84
N ARG A 24 16.95 -2.96 -0.83
CA ARG A 24 16.14 -2.07 -0.01
C ARG A 24 14.89 -1.63 -0.79
N ILE A 25 13.74 -1.58 -0.11
CA ILE A 25 12.47 -1.29 -0.75
C ILE A 25 12.43 0.10 -1.39
N GLU A 26 13.11 1.09 -0.79
CA GLU A 26 13.18 2.49 -1.25
C GLU A 26 13.96 2.65 -2.57
N GLU A 27 14.76 1.64 -2.95
CA GLU A 27 15.55 1.64 -4.18
C GLU A 27 14.75 1.08 -5.37
N LEU A 28 13.57 0.51 -5.11
CA LEU A 28 12.77 -0.19 -6.10
C LEU A 28 11.65 0.69 -6.64
N SER A 29 11.31 0.45 -7.90
CA SER A 29 10.15 1.09 -8.53
C SER A 29 8.86 0.48 -7.99
N HIS A 30 7.84 1.31 -7.78
CA HIS A 30 6.52 0.86 -7.37
C HIS A 30 5.86 -0.01 -8.45
N GLU A 31 5.93 0.43 -9.69
CA GLU A 31 5.33 -0.23 -10.85
C GLU A 31 6.26 -0.19 -12.05
N LEU A 32 6.28 -1.26 -12.84
CA LEU A 32 7.07 -1.36 -14.05
C LEU A 32 6.48 -2.34 -15.06
N LEU A 33 6.76 -2.09 -16.34
CA LEU A 33 6.46 -3.01 -17.42
C LEU A 33 7.70 -3.82 -17.76
N MET A 34 7.55 -5.15 -17.80
CA MET A 34 8.59 -6.07 -18.23
C MET A 34 8.14 -6.84 -19.48
N LYS A 35 9.02 -6.95 -20.45
CA LYS A 35 8.83 -7.75 -21.68
C LYS A 35 10.02 -8.68 -21.84
N PHE A 36 9.78 -9.96 -22.12
CA PHE A 36 10.83 -10.94 -22.36
C PHE A 36 10.38 -12.02 -23.31
N THR A 37 11.34 -12.71 -23.92
CA THR A 37 11.10 -13.84 -24.84
C THR A 37 11.46 -15.14 -24.12
N ILE A 38 10.61 -16.16 -24.23
CA ILE A 38 10.94 -17.53 -23.87
C ILE A 38 11.32 -18.28 -25.15
N ASP A 39 12.55 -18.74 -25.23
CA ASP A 39 13.08 -19.46 -26.38
C ASP A 39 12.59 -20.93 -26.45
N THR A 40 12.96 -21.64 -27.50
CA THR A 40 12.59 -23.06 -27.71
C THR A 40 13.21 -24.03 -26.72
N LEU A 41 14.22 -23.58 -25.95
CA LEU A 41 14.85 -24.33 -24.85
C LEU A 41 14.24 -24.01 -23.48
N GLY A 42 13.25 -23.10 -23.45
CA GLY A 42 12.64 -22.66 -22.21
C GLY A 42 13.48 -21.63 -21.44
N ARG A 43 14.43 -20.97 -22.08
CA ARG A 43 15.23 -19.91 -21.45
C ARG A 43 14.57 -18.58 -21.64
N CYS A 44 14.66 -17.73 -20.64
CA CYS A 44 14.26 -16.34 -20.75
C CYS A 44 15.39 -15.52 -21.39
N VAL A 45 15.07 -14.84 -22.49
CA VAL A 45 16.01 -14.01 -23.27
C VAL A 45 15.34 -12.68 -23.62
N ASP A 46 16.12 -11.70 -24.11
CA ASP A 46 15.64 -10.39 -24.56
C ASP A 46 14.77 -9.66 -23.52
N VAL A 47 15.23 -9.61 -22.27
CA VAL A 47 14.49 -8.91 -21.20
C VAL A 47 14.58 -7.40 -21.42
N GLN A 48 13.45 -6.76 -21.55
CA GLN A 48 13.28 -5.33 -21.78
C GLN A 48 12.35 -4.73 -20.74
N TYR A 49 12.58 -3.47 -20.41
CA TYR A 49 11.74 -2.67 -19.51
C TYR A 49 11.25 -1.44 -20.25
N PRO A 50 10.15 -1.54 -21.03
CA PRO A 50 9.58 -0.41 -21.73
C PRO A 50 9.20 0.70 -20.76
N ASP A 51 9.42 1.95 -21.17
CA ASP A 51 9.13 3.15 -20.40
C ASP A 51 7.68 3.62 -20.54
N SER A 52 6.90 2.98 -21.39
CA SER A 52 5.50 3.36 -21.62
C SER A 52 4.63 2.22 -22.15
N LEU A 53 3.34 2.28 -21.82
CA LEU A 53 2.29 1.43 -22.36
C LEU A 53 0.95 2.20 -22.34
N GLY A 54 0.33 2.38 -23.50
CA GLY A 54 -1.01 3.00 -23.58
C GLY A 54 -1.10 4.41 -22.98
N GLY A 55 -0.01 5.22 -23.11
CA GLY A 55 0.05 6.56 -22.52
C GLY A 55 0.51 6.63 -21.07
N VAL A 56 0.60 5.49 -20.36
CA VAL A 56 1.16 5.41 -19.02
C VAL A 56 2.68 5.29 -19.12
N ARG A 57 3.41 6.09 -18.32
CA ARG A 57 4.87 6.06 -18.27
C ARG A 57 5.35 5.27 -17.06
N PHE A 58 6.43 4.50 -17.25
CA PHE A 58 7.13 3.74 -16.23
C PHE A 58 8.57 4.23 -16.13
N ASN A 59 9.09 4.25 -14.92
CA ASN A 59 10.49 4.64 -14.69
C ASN A 59 11.18 3.57 -13.83
N PRO A 60 11.50 2.40 -14.41
CA PRO A 60 12.13 1.31 -13.68
C PRO A 60 13.55 1.71 -13.24
N THR A 61 13.82 1.68 -11.94
CA THR A 61 15.17 1.89 -11.41
C THR A 61 16.12 0.77 -11.85
N GLN A 62 17.42 1.05 -11.83
CA GLN A 62 18.44 0.05 -12.11
C GLN A 62 18.32 -1.15 -11.14
N ARG A 63 18.09 -0.88 -9.86
CA ARG A 63 17.93 -1.92 -8.83
C ARG A 63 16.72 -2.81 -9.06
N SER A 64 15.61 -2.24 -9.53
CA SER A 64 14.44 -3.04 -9.93
C SER A 64 14.74 -3.99 -11.08
N ARG A 65 15.46 -3.51 -12.11
CA ARG A 65 15.86 -4.34 -13.26
C ARG A 65 16.76 -5.48 -12.84
N GLU A 66 17.76 -5.21 -12.00
CA GLU A 66 18.68 -6.22 -11.47
C GLU A 66 17.94 -7.29 -10.68
N LEU A 67 17.09 -6.89 -9.74
CA LEU A 67 16.27 -7.80 -8.93
C LEU A 67 15.40 -8.72 -9.79
N LEU A 68 14.67 -8.14 -10.75
CA LEU A 68 13.75 -8.91 -11.59
C LEU A 68 14.49 -9.82 -12.57
N ASN A 69 15.61 -9.38 -13.15
CA ASN A 69 16.45 -10.20 -14.01
C ASN A 69 17.01 -11.41 -13.25
N THR A 70 17.51 -11.21 -12.04
CA THR A 70 18.01 -12.29 -11.19
C THR A 70 16.89 -13.27 -10.85
N ALA A 71 15.72 -12.77 -10.42
CA ALA A 71 14.58 -13.63 -10.09
C ALA A 71 14.10 -14.44 -11.31
N LEU A 72 14.08 -13.82 -12.49
CA LEU A 72 13.64 -14.45 -13.73
C LEU A 72 14.62 -15.54 -14.19
N SER A 73 15.93 -15.28 -14.12
CA SER A 73 16.97 -16.27 -14.46
C SER A 73 16.93 -17.49 -13.56
N GLU A 74 16.59 -17.33 -12.28
CA GLU A 74 16.46 -18.44 -11.32
C GLU A 74 15.16 -19.23 -11.42
N LEU A 75 14.22 -18.79 -12.27
CA LEU A 75 12.98 -19.54 -12.58
C LEU A 75 13.10 -20.44 -13.80
N ASN A 76 14.18 -20.32 -14.59
CA ASN A 76 14.41 -21.17 -15.75
C ASN A 76 14.57 -22.66 -15.35
N PRO A 77 14.16 -23.62 -16.20
CA PRO A 77 13.58 -23.43 -17.54
C PRO A 77 12.06 -23.22 -17.50
N PHE A 78 11.57 -22.45 -18.48
CA PHE A 78 10.14 -22.29 -18.75
C PHE A 78 9.64 -23.33 -19.77
N THR A 79 8.33 -23.52 -19.84
CA THR A 79 7.73 -24.35 -20.88
C THR A 79 7.63 -23.54 -22.19
N PRO A 80 8.29 -23.95 -23.29
CA PRO A 80 8.15 -23.32 -24.58
C PRO A 80 6.72 -23.40 -25.13
N ALA A 81 6.34 -22.47 -26.01
CA ALA A 81 5.11 -22.61 -26.76
C ALA A 81 5.24 -23.67 -27.87
N TYR A 82 4.10 -24.22 -28.30
CA TYR A 82 4.03 -25.18 -29.41
C TYR A 82 3.09 -24.67 -30.48
N LYS A 83 3.51 -24.80 -31.74
CA LYS A 83 2.67 -24.58 -32.91
C LYS A 83 2.93 -25.74 -33.89
N ASP A 84 1.88 -26.38 -34.35
CA ASP A 84 1.97 -27.52 -35.27
C ASP A 84 2.97 -28.60 -34.82
N GLY A 85 2.98 -28.92 -33.52
CA GLY A 85 3.85 -29.91 -32.90
C GLY A 85 5.31 -29.47 -32.73
N ARG A 86 5.68 -28.27 -33.12
CA ARG A 86 7.04 -27.71 -33.02
C ARG A 86 7.13 -26.66 -31.92
N LYS A 87 8.24 -26.69 -31.16
CA LYS A 87 8.54 -25.64 -30.19
C LYS A 87 8.80 -24.32 -30.90
N ILE A 88 8.15 -23.25 -30.47
CA ILE A 88 8.37 -21.91 -30.97
C ILE A 88 8.68 -20.96 -29.80
N PRO A 89 9.48 -19.90 -30.04
CA PRO A 89 9.65 -18.87 -29.05
C PRO A 89 8.37 -18.03 -28.91
N TYR A 90 8.14 -17.44 -27.74
CA TYR A 90 7.04 -16.52 -27.55
C TYR A 90 7.40 -15.35 -26.60
N VAL A 91 6.76 -14.22 -26.84
CA VAL A 91 6.97 -13.00 -26.06
C VAL A 91 5.94 -12.93 -24.94
N ARG A 92 6.41 -12.61 -23.74
CA ARG A 92 5.58 -12.31 -22.58
C ARG A 92 5.73 -10.84 -22.17
N LYS A 93 4.61 -10.21 -21.86
CA LYS A 93 4.57 -8.86 -21.28
C LYS A 93 3.89 -8.95 -19.92
N MET A 94 4.44 -8.28 -18.93
CA MET A 94 3.91 -8.24 -17.56
C MET A 94 3.97 -6.83 -17.01
N LEU A 95 2.85 -6.33 -16.54
CA LEU A 95 2.81 -5.20 -15.62
C LEU A 95 3.06 -5.74 -14.21
N ILE A 96 4.09 -5.25 -13.56
CA ILE A 96 4.51 -5.66 -12.22
C ILE A 96 4.27 -4.50 -11.29
N ASN A 97 3.36 -4.67 -10.34
CA ASN A 97 3.19 -3.78 -9.21
C ASN A 97 3.90 -4.42 -8.01
N MET A 98 4.86 -3.72 -7.42
CA MET A 98 5.76 -4.26 -6.38
C MET A 98 5.13 -4.29 -4.97
N ASN A 99 3.84 -4.01 -4.84
CA ASN A 99 3.12 -4.02 -3.54
C ASN A 99 3.11 -5.39 -2.83
N PHE A 100 3.44 -6.47 -3.52
CA PHE A 100 3.61 -7.78 -2.90
C PHE A 100 4.89 -7.91 -2.06
N LEU A 101 5.84 -6.98 -2.19
CA LEU A 101 7.09 -7.03 -1.44
C LEU A 101 6.89 -6.67 0.03
N PRO A 102 7.60 -7.34 0.94
CA PRO A 102 7.57 -6.97 2.35
C PRO A 102 8.04 -5.53 2.55
N GLY A 103 7.24 -4.73 3.24
CA GLY A 103 7.54 -3.32 3.50
C GLY A 103 7.13 -2.36 2.38
N ALA A 104 6.59 -2.86 1.25
CA ALA A 104 6.10 -1.99 0.17
C ALA A 104 4.94 -1.09 0.63
N PHE A 105 4.14 -1.57 1.56
CA PHE A 105 3.03 -0.82 2.15
C PHE A 105 2.99 -1.05 3.66
N VAL A 106 3.27 0.01 4.43
CA VAL A 106 3.24 -0.03 5.90
C VAL A 106 2.21 0.96 6.40
N LYS A 107 1.17 0.43 7.05
CA LYS A 107 0.08 1.24 7.59
C LYS A 107 0.57 2.20 8.68
N PRO A 108 -0.09 3.36 8.86
CA PRO A 108 0.20 4.28 9.95
C PRO A 108 0.10 3.58 11.30
N THR A 109 0.97 3.98 12.23
CA THR A 109 0.88 3.56 13.62
C THR A 109 0.62 4.76 14.53
N PHE A 110 -0.06 4.54 15.65
CA PHE A 110 -0.32 5.54 16.66
C PHE A 110 0.43 5.19 17.94
N ARG A 111 1.28 6.13 18.41
CA ARG A 111 2.12 5.92 19.61
C ARG A 111 2.93 4.63 19.57
N GLY A 112 3.43 4.26 18.37
CA GLY A 112 4.22 3.03 18.15
C GLY A 112 3.45 1.71 18.25
N LYS A 113 2.12 1.73 18.34
CA LYS A 113 1.30 0.52 18.35
C LYS A 113 1.05 0.02 16.94
N LYS A 114 1.26 -1.28 16.69
CA LYS A 114 1.12 -1.91 15.36
C LYS A 114 -0.26 -1.70 14.73
N ASP A 115 -1.32 -1.83 15.53
CA ASP A 115 -2.67 -1.46 15.10
C ASP A 115 -2.93 -0.01 15.53
N GLY A 116 -2.48 0.92 14.68
CA GLY A 116 -2.59 2.35 14.96
C GLY A 116 -4.03 2.83 15.10
N LEU A 117 -4.94 2.33 14.27
CA LEU A 117 -6.35 2.74 14.31
C LEU A 117 -7.07 2.21 15.55
N MET A 118 -6.75 0.98 15.98
CA MET A 118 -7.30 0.44 17.23
C MET A 118 -6.80 1.22 18.45
N ALA A 119 -5.50 1.48 18.52
CA ALA A 119 -4.91 2.26 19.60
C ALA A 119 -5.46 3.70 19.64
N PHE A 120 -5.71 4.29 18.46
CA PHE A 120 -6.34 5.60 18.36
C PHE A 120 -7.81 5.58 18.82
N ARG A 121 -8.57 4.55 18.47
CA ARG A 121 -9.94 4.36 18.98
C ARG A 121 -9.96 4.28 20.50
N GLU A 122 -9.04 3.52 21.08
CA GLU A 122 -8.92 3.43 22.56
C GLU A 122 -8.58 4.79 23.18
N TYR A 123 -7.70 5.56 22.53
CA TYR A 123 -7.39 6.92 22.98
C TYR A 123 -8.62 7.82 22.96
N LEU A 124 -9.38 7.82 21.86
CA LEU A 124 -10.61 8.61 21.76
C LEU A 124 -11.61 8.20 22.82
N ASN A 125 -11.88 6.91 23.00
CA ASN A 125 -12.84 6.40 23.97
C ASN A 125 -12.48 6.80 25.42
N ARG A 126 -11.20 6.90 25.74
CA ARG A 126 -10.73 7.33 27.08
C ARG A 126 -10.81 8.84 27.31
N ASN A 127 -10.73 9.63 26.26
CA ASN A 127 -10.65 11.09 26.35
C ASN A 127 -11.93 11.77 25.88
N LEU A 128 -12.85 11.01 25.28
CA LEU A 128 -14.12 11.51 24.84
C LEU A 128 -14.99 11.82 26.05
N VAL A 129 -15.37 13.10 26.19
CA VAL A 129 -16.31 13.55 27.22
C VAL A 129 -17.60 13.94 26.51
N TYR A 130 -18.68 13.28 26.89
CA TYR A 130 -19.99 13.65 26.38
C TYR A 130 -20.55 14.77 27.28
N ASP A 131 -20.83 15.93 26.67
CA ASP A 131 -21.39 17.07 27.40
C ASP A 131 -22.77 16.71 27.97
N THR A 132 -22.92 16.85 29.30
CA THR A 132 -24.13 16.48 30.01
C THR A 132 -25.37 17.19 29.49
N LYS A 133 -25.25 18.48 29.05
CA LYS A 133 -26.39 19.24 28.49
C LYS A 133 -26.84 18.66 27.16
N LEU A 134 -25.88 18.23 26.30
CA LEU A 134 -26.20 17.59 25.04
C LEU A 134 -26.81 16.21 25.25
N TYR A 135 -26.32 15.47 26.22
CA TYR A 135 -26.88 14.17 26.61
C TYR A 135 -28.33 14.33 27.09
N GLU A 136 -28.60 15.25 28.04
CA GLU A 136 -29.95 15.54 28.57
C GLU A 136 -30.88 16.09 27.50
N ALA A 137 -30.38 16.79 26.51
CA ALA A 137 -31.14 17.26 25.33
C ALA A 137 -31.41 16.17 24.30
N GLY A 138 -30.93 14.93 24.51
CA GLY A 138 -31.14 13.81 23.58
C GLY A 138 -30.35 13.94 22.26
N VAL A 139 -29.21 14.66 22.27
CA VAL A 139 -28.36 14.84 21.10
C VAL A 139 -27.40 13.67 20.99
N TYR A 140 -27.70 12.65 20.25
CA TYR A 140 -26.86 11.49 20.01
C TYR A 140 -26.74 11.15 18.52
N GLY A 141 -25.77 10.31 18.18
CA GLY A 141 -25.48 9.89 16.81
C GLY A 141 -23.99 9.81 16.54
N THR A 142 -23.64 9.73 15.27
CA THR A 142 -22.24 9.57 14.83
C THR A 142 -21.66 10.92 14.39
N VAL A 143 -20.48 11.25 14.90
CA VAL A 143 -19.60 12.27 14.32
C VAL A 143 -18.57 11.56 13.47
N ARG A 144 -18.56 11.79 12.16
CA ARG A 144 -17.58 11.24 11.23
C ARG A 144 -16.64 12.34 10.81
N VAL A 145 -15.41 12.28 11.30
CA VAL A 145 -14.35 13.25 10.99
C VAL A 145 -13.40 12.68 9.95
N GLU A 146 -13.02 13.52 9.00
CA GLU A 146 -12.02 13.22 7.99
C GLU A 146 -10.75 14.04 8.25
N PHE A 147 -9.61 13.38 8.24
CA PHE A 147 -8.33 14.00 8.45
C PHE A 147 -7.21 13.26 7.73
N TYR A 148 -6.13 13.98 7.44
CA TYR A 148 -4.91 13.40 6.93
C TYR A 148 -3.91 13.16 8.05
N ILE A 149 -3.23 12.01 7.99
CA ILE A 149 -1.91 11.84 8.61
C ILE A 149 -0.90 12.27 7.55
N GLU A 150 -0.13 13.31 7.85
CA GLU A 150 0.88 13.86 6.95
C GLU A 150 2.15 13.00 6.97
N PRO A 151 3.06 13.16 5.98
CA PRO A 151 4.32 12.41 5.93
C PRO A 151 5.23 12.60 7.15
N ASP A 152 5.08 13.68 7.90
CA ASP A 152 5.82 13.98 9.13
C ASP A 152 5.09 13.50 10.42
N GLY A 153 3.94 12.85 10.26
CA GLY A 153 3.12 12.37 11.38
C GLY A 153 2.19 13.42 12.00
N THR A 154 2.14 14.62 11.44
CA THR A 154 1.17 15.65 11.86
C THR A 154 -0.22 15.39 11.31
N ILE A 155 -1.22 16.06 11.85
CA ILE A 155 -2.63 15.94 11.46
C ILE A 155 -3.10 17.19 10.74
N THR A 156 -3.74 17.00 9.58
CA THR A 156 -4.50 18.03 8.88
C THR A 156 -5.97 17.62 8.82
N LEU A 157 -6.85 18.42 9.44
CA LEU A 157 -8.29 18.21 9.36
C LEU A 157 -8.82 18.53 7.96
N VAL A 158 -9.72 17.70 7.46
CA VAL A 158 -10.51 17.97 6.25
C VAL A 158 -11.88 18.55 6.65
N GLY A 159 -12.57 17.91 7.61
CA GLY A 159 -13.87 18.33 8.08
C GLY A 159 -14.63 17.18 8.74
N ALA A 160 -15.94 17.39 8.92
CA ALA A 160 -16.87 16.34 9.32
C ALA A 160 -17.91 16.15 8.23
N SER A 161 -18.06 14.89 7.78
CA SER A 161 -19.08 14.50 6.78
C SER A 161 -20.40 14.10 7.41
N GLU A 162 -20.43 13.85 8.72
CA GLU A 162 -21.59 13.49 9.50
C GLU A 162 -21.45 14.07 10.92
N SER A 163 -22.51 14.71 11.44
CA SER A 163 -22.52 15.23 12.82
C SER A 163 -23.93 15.49 13.31
N PRO A 164 -24.31 15.03 14.51
CA PRO A 164 -25.57 15.37 15.12
C PRO A 164 -25.58 16.79 15.74
N HIS A 165 -24.41 17.34 16.09
CA HIS A 165 -24.30 18.67 16.69
C HIS A 165 -22.89 19.27 16.55
N PRO A 166 -22.75 20.58 16.21
CA PRO A 166 -21.44 21.24 16.03
C PRO A 166 -20.48 21.08 17.21
N ALA A 167 -20.96 21.24 18.44
CA ALA A 167 -20.11 21.13 19.63
C ALA A 167 -19.48 19.73 19.79
N LEU A 168 -20.18 18.66 19.39
CA LEU A 168 -19.61 17.31 19.38
C LEU A 168 -18.50 17.19 18.30
N THR A 169 -18.73 17.81 17.14
CA THR A 169 -17.72 17.85 16.07
C THR A 169 -16.46 18.57 16.54
N GLU A 170 -16.59 19.76 17.11
CA GLU A 170 -15.45 20.55 17.61
C GLU A 170 -14.67 19.77 18.68
N HIS A 171 -15.36 19.10 19.58
CA HIS A 171 -14.73 18.29 20.61
C HIS A 171 -13.92 17.13 20.01
N VAL A 172 -14.51 16.37 19.06
CA VAL A 172 -13.83 15.27 18.38
C VAL A 172 -12.64 15.79 17.56
N GLN A 173 -12.81 16.86 16.80
CA GLN A 173 -11.75 17.47 16.01
C GLN A 173 -10.58 17.92 16.89
N LYS A 174 -10.85 18.53 18.04
CA LYS A 174 -9.81 18.91 19.01
C LYS A 174 -9.04 17.69 19.50
N LEU A 175 -9.72 16.62 19.91
CA LEU A 175 -9.07 15.38 20.35
C LEU A 175 -8.20 14.76 19.25
N ILE A 176 -8.64 14.83 17.98
CA ILE A 176 -7.85 14.37 16.84
C ILE A 176 -6.60 15.22 16.66
N LEU A 177 -6.73 16.56 16.68
CA LEU A 177 -5.61 17.49 16.55
C LEU A 177 -4.59 17.33 17.68
N ASP A 178 -5.01 17.03 18.89
CA ASP A 178 -4.15 16.78 20.04
C ASP A 178 -3.24 15.53 19.83
N THR A 179 -3.54 14.71 18.83
CA THR A 179 -2.69 13.57 18.43
C THR A 179 -1.64 13.90 17.37
N SER A 180 -1.59 15.16 16.90
CA SER A 180 -0.62 15.60 15.89
C SER A 180 0.82 15.32 16.35
N GLY A 181 1.63 14.75 15.47
CA GLY A 181 3.00 14.35 15.78
C GLY A 181 3.13 13.03 16.59
N GLN A 182 2.02 12.34 16.90
CA GLN A 182 2.03 11.06 17.61
C GLN A 182 1.82 9.85 16.68
N TRP A 183 1.79 10.11 15.38
CA TRP A 183 1.62 9.13 14.34
C TRP A 183 2.92 8.85 13.59
N THR A 184 3.12 7.60 13.19
CA THR A 184 4.00 7.33 12.07
C THR A 184 3.16 7.34 10.80
N PRO A 185 3.66 7.93 9.69
CA PRO A 185 2.90 8.01 8.46
C PRO A 185 2.70 6.66 7.79
N LEU A 186 1.82 6.61 6.79
CA LEU A 186 1.82 5.56 5.79
C LEU A 186 3.18 5.54 5.09
N LEU A 187 3.77 4.35 4.92
CA LEU A 187 4.91 4.19 4.00
C LEU A 187 4.45 3.43 2.76
N GLU A 188 4.73 4.01 1.60
CA GLU A 188 4.59 3.36 0.30
C GLU A 188 5.97 3.25 -0.35
N MET A 189 6.41 2.03 -0.64
CA MET A 189 7.78 1.74 -1.11
C MET A 189 8.86 2.39 -0.22
N GLY A 190 8.64 2.40 1.11
CA GLY A 190 9.54 3.00 2.09
C GLY A 190 9.47 4.53 2.21
N HIS A 191 8.71 5.20 1.37
CA HIS A 191 8.56 6.66 1.40
C HIS A 191 7.33 7.08 2.19
N PRO A 192 7.46 8.06 3.09
CA PRO A 192 6.31 8.58 3.83
C PRO A 192 5.29 9.24 2.89
N CYS A 193 4.03 8.85 3.01
CA CYS A 193 2.94 9.37 2.21
C CYS A 193 1.82 9.92 3.08
N ARG A 194 1.11 10.91 2.55
CA ARG A 194 -0.11 11.44 3.12
C ARG A 194 -1.22 10.39 3.09
N TYR A 195 -1.93 10.20 4.19
CA TYR A 195 -2.97 9.18 4.29
C TYR A 195 -4.27 9.74 4.85
N LEU A 196 -5.36 9.64 4.07
CA LEU A 196 -6.69 10.08 4.48
C LEU A 196 -7.34 9.02 5.37
N ILE A 197 -7.87 9.47 6.49
CA ILE A 197 -8.70 8.66 7.40
C ILE A 197 -10.09 9.30 7.50
N SER A 198 -11.13 8.49 7.37
CA SER A 198 -12.49 8.83 7.75
C SER A 198 -12.84 8.00 9.00
N PHE A 199 -13.00 8.67 10.14
CA PHE A 199 -13.14 8.02 11.45
C PHE A 199 -14.47 8.33 12.09
N PRO A 200 -15.32 7.32 12.39
CA PRO A 200 -16.57 7.51 13.08
C PRO A 200 -16.37 7.47 14.60
N VAL A 201 -17.00 8.42 15.29
CA VAL A 201 -17.09 8.48 16.75
C VAL A 201 -18.57 8.49 17.13
N ASN A 202 -19.02 7.48 17.85
CA ASN A 202 -20.41 7.33 18.24
C ASN A 202 -20.67 7.97 19.62
N PHE A 203 -21.74 8.72 19.71
CA PHE A 203 -22.30 9.27 20.94
C PHE A 203 -23.64 8.57 21.16
N ASP A 204 -23.65 7.57 22.02
CA ASP A 204 -24.83 6.77 22.34
C ASP A 204 -25.32 7.10 23.74
N PRO A 205 -26.63 7.06 24.00
CA PRO A 205 -27.19 7.39 25.30
C PRO A 205 -26.96 6.32 26.38
N GLY A 206 -26.31 5.17 26.05
CA GLY A 206 -26.04 4.07 26.99
C GLY A 206 -27.20 3.09 27.08
#